data_12b0d7278aa73214f7f0acd11431f190
#
_entry.id   12b0d7278aa73214f7f0acd11431f190
#
_cell.length_a   1.000
_cell.length_b   1.000
_cell.length_c   1.000
_cell.angle_alpha   90.00
_cell.angle_beta   90.00
_cell.angle_gamma   90.00
#
_symmetry.space_group_name_H-M   'P 1'
#
loop_
_entity.id
_entity.type
_entity.pdbx_description
1 polymer ?
#
loop_
_entity_poly.entity_id
_entity_poly.type
_entity_poly.pdbx_seq_one_letter_code
_entity_poly.pdbx_strand_id
1 'polypeptide(L)'
;GTPDFAVPSLKKIIDVFGVEAVFTQPDKPKGRGKKIAYSPVKEVALENNIKVLQPTKLKNDIEAINYLKELKPDFIIVVAFGQLLTKEVLDIPKYGCINLHASLLPMYRGAAPLNWAIIKGEKKSGNTTMLMDVGLDTGDMLLKDEVEITEDMTAGNLHDILMERGADLLIKTIEGLSNGSIIPEK
;
A
#
# COMPACT_ATOMS: atom_id res chain seq x y z
N GLY A 1 -2.14 2.46 4.66
CA GLY A 1 -0.70 2.69 4.78
C GLY A 1 -0.36 3.68 5.87
N THR A 2 0.89 3.72 6.24
CA THR A 2 1.37 4.60 7.32
C THR A 2 2.49 5.54 6.86
N PRO A 3 3.56 5.03 6.18
CA PRO A 3 4.70 5.86 5.82
C PRO A 3 4.45 6.74 4.60
N ASP A 4 5.39 7.65 4.35
CA ASP A 4 5.33 8.58 3.22
C ASP A 4 5.27 7.89 1.85
N PHE A 5 5.78 6.67 1.72
CA PHE A 5 5.68 5.88 0.50
C PHE A 5 4.22 5.73 0.02
N ALA A 6 3.28 5.68 0.95
CA ALA A 6 1.86 5.52 0.64
C ALA A 6 1.16 6.84 0.26
N VAL A 7 1.78 7.99 0.49
CA VAL A 7 1.14 9.29 0.29
C VAL A 7 0.76 9.59 -1.17
N PRO A 8 1.66 9.43 -2.15
CA PRO A 8 1.28 9.67 -3.54
C PRO A 8 0.16 8.75 -4.02
N SER A 9 0.18 7.49 -3.59
CA SER A 9 -0.88 6.53 -3.90
C SER A 9 -2.23 7.00 -3.34
N LEU A 10 -2.25 7.42 -2.08
CA LEU A 10 -3.47 7.92 -1.45
C LEU A 10 -4.02 9.15 -2.16
N LYS A 11 -3.16 10.13 -2.43
CA LYS A 11 -3.56 11.36 -3.12
C LYS A 11 -4.15 11.07 -4.50
N LYS A 12 -3.51 10.19 -5.26
CA LYS A 12 -3.95 9.83 -6.60
C LYS A 12 -5.31 9.11 -6.58
N ILE A 13 -5.49 8.19 -5.65
CA ILE A 13 -6.76 7.45 -5.50
C ILE A 13 -7.88 8.40 -5.08
N ILE A 14 -7.60 9.35 -4.18
CA ILE A 14 -8.58 10.37 -3.79
C ILE A 14 -9.04 11.16 -5.02
N ASP A 15 -8.12 11.60 -5.87
CA ASP A 15 -8.42 12.43 -7.04
C ASP A 15 -9.21 11.66 -8.11
N VAL A 16 -8.91 10.38 -8.32
CA VAL A 16 -9.52 9.60 -9.42
C VAL A 16 -10.79 8.90 -9.00
N PHE A 17 -10.81 8.30 -7.82
CA PHE A 17 -11.91 7.44 -7.37
C PHE A 17 -12.61 7.93 -6.11
N GLY A 18 -11.94 8.72 -5.29
CA GLY A 18 -12.37 9.02 -3.93
C GLY A 18 -12.00 7.91 -2.96
N VAL A 19 -11.92 8.26 -1.68
CA VAL A 19 -11.58 7.33 -0.60
C VAL A 19 -12.57 7.51 0.54
N GLU A 20 -13.17 6.42 0.99
CA GLU A 20 -14.18 6.44 2.07
C GLU A 20 -13.57 6.49 3.45
N ALA A 21 -12.46 5.79 3.65
CA ALA A 21 -11.77 5.74 4.94
C ALA A 21 -10.31 5.38 4.75
N VAL A 22 -9.49 5.78 5.70
CA VAL A 22 -8.06 5.49 5.74
C VAL A 22 -7.74 4.78 7.05
N PHE A 23 -7.00 3.68 6.94
CA PHE A 23 -6.50 2.94 8.09
C PHE A 23 -4.99 3.14 8.17
N THR A 24 -4.49 3.52 9.32
CA THR A 24 -3.06 3.76 9.54
C THR A 24 -2.69 3.32 10.94
N GLN A 25 -1.39 3.18 11.21
CA GLN A 25 -0.90 2.81 12.53
C GLN A 25 -1.25 3.88 13.57
N PRO A 26 -1.39 3.49 14.84
CA PRO A 26 -1.64 4.47 15.91
C PRO A 26 -0.56 5.55 15.97
N ASP A 27 -0.96 6.74 16.39
CA ASP A 27 -0.03 7.85 16.57
C ASP A 27 1.05 7.48 17.58
N LYS A 28 2.29 7.91 17.31
CA LYS A 28 3.43 7.64 18.17
C LYS A 28 4.10 8.93 18.60
N PRO A 29 4.63 8.99 19.84
CA PRO A 29 5.44 10.13 20.27
C PRO A 29 6.65 10.28 19.35
N LYS A 30 6.97 11.51 18.94
CA LYS A 30 8.09 11.80 18.05
C LYS A 30 8.93 12.92 18.64
N GLY A 31 10.26 12.70 18.70
CA GLY A 31 11.24 13.70 19.12
C GLY A 31 11.27 13.96 20.61
N ARG A 32 12.07 14.96 20.99
CA ARG A 32 12.20 15.40 22.40
C ARG A 32 10.93 16.15 22.79
N GLY A 33 10.42 15.89 24.00
CA GLY A 33 9.18 16.48 24.49
C GLY A 33 7.95 15.63 24.23
N LYS A 34 8.09 14.45 23.62
CA LYS A 34 7.04 13.45 23.43
C LYS A 34 5.76 13.98 22.76
N LYS A 35 5.90 14.91 21.80
CA LYS A 35 4.77 15.38 21.03
C LYS A 35 4.31 14.24 20.10
N ILE A 36 2.99 14.02 20.05
CA ILE A 36 2.40 13.04 19.14
C ILE A 36 2.42 13.63 17.73
N ALA A 37 3.07 12.93 16.80
CA ALA A 37 3.07 13.30 15.39
C ALA A 37 2.18 12.35 14.63
N TYR A 38 1.36 12.90 13.72
CA TYR A 38 0.54 12.11 12.82
C TYR A 38 1.42 11.52 11.71
N SER A 39 1.06 10.34 11.22
CA SER A 39 1.72 9.79 10.05
C SER A 39 1.40 10.65 8.82
N PRO A 40 2.28 10.64 7.79
CA PRO A 40 1.99 11.36 6.55
C PRO A 40 0.64 11.00 5.93
N VAL A 41 0.27 9.72 5.98
CA VAL A 41 -1.02 9.24 5.47
C VAL A 41 -2.19 9.84 6.25
N LYS A 42 -2.08 9.90 7.58
CA LYS A 42 -3.12 10.51 8.42
C LYS A 42 -3.29 11.99 8.10
N GLU A 43 -2.18 12.73 7.93
CA GLU A 43 -2.24 14.15 7.59
C GLU A 43 -2.99 14.38 6.28
N VAL A 44 -2.70 13.59 5.25
CA VAL A 44 -3.39 13.69 3.95
C VAL A 44 -4.88 13.39 4.11
N ALA A 45 -5.24 12.35 4.87
CA ALA A 45 -6.64 12.00 5.09
C ALA A 45 -7.40 13.12 5.79
N LEU A 46 -6.81 13.73 6.82
CA LEU A 46 -7.44 14.85 7.54
C LEU A 46 -7.62 16.08 6.66
N GLU A 47 -6.62 16.39 5.81
CA GLU A 47 -6.72 17.51 4.87
C GLU A 47 -7.86 17.34 3.86
N ASN A 48 -8.22 16.10 3.56
CA ASN A 48 -9.27 15.77 2.60
C ASN A 48 -10.59 15.35 3.28
N ASN A 49 -10.71 15.57 4.59
CA ASN A 49 -11.91 15.25 5.38
C ASN A 49 -12.31 13.76 5.30
N ILE A 50 -11.32 12.90 5.25
CA ILE A 50 -11.53 11.45 5.19
C ILE A 50 -11.43 10.87 6.61
N LYS A 51 -12.34 9.95 6.94
CA LYS A 51 -12.31 9.29 8.25
C LYS A 51 -11.05 8.44 8.40
N VAL A 52 -10.38 8.57 9.55
CA VAL A 52 -9.16 7.83 9.87
C VAL A 52 -9.45 6.86 11.00
N LEU A 53 -9.03 5.60 10.82
CA LEU A 53 -9.07 4.57 11.85
C LEU A 53 -7.64 4.12 12.14
N GLN A 54 -7.33 3.96 13.42
CA GLN A 54 -5.97 3.65 13.87
C GLN A 54 -5.95 2.41 14.78
N PRO A 55 -6.34 1.24 14.28
CA PRO A 55 -6.35 0.04 15.10
C PRO A 55 -4.94 -0.37 15.49
N THR A 56 -4.75 -0.76 16.74
CA THR A 56 -3.46 -1.30 17.20
C THR A 56 -3.16 -2.61 16.51
N LYS A 57 -4.17 -3.48 16.44
CA LYS A 57 -4.12 -4.73 15.66
C LYS A 57 -5.48 -4.90 14.98
N LEU A 58 -5.49 -4.69 13.68
CA LEU A 58 -6.74 -4.77 12.89
C LEU A 58 -7.44 -6.13 13.07
N LYS A 59 -6.68 -7.22 13.11
CA LYS A 59 -7.24 -8.57 13.26
C LYS A 59 -8.08 -8.76 14.51
N ASN A 60 -7.85 -7.95 15.55
CA ASN A 60 -8.54 -8.03 16.83
C ASN A 60 -9.51 -6.86 17.05
N ASP A 61 -9.59 -5.93 16.10
CA ASP A 61 -10.42 -4.74 16.25
C ASP A 61 -11.79 -4.95 15.60
N ILE A 62 -12.71 -5.44 16.40
CA ILE A 62 -14.07 -5.77 15.94
C ILE A 62 -14.79 -4.54 15.38
N GLU A 63 -14.63 -3.37 16.02
CA GLU A 63 -15.26 -2.14 15.55
C GLU A 63 -14.76 -1.71 14.19
N ALA A 64 -13.44 -1.76 13.98
CA ALA A 64 -12.84 -1.43 12.69
C ALA A 64 -13.27 -2.40 11.60
N ILE A 65 -13.31 -3.68 11.90
CA ILE A 65 -13.75 -4.71 10.95
C ILE A 65 -15.22 -4.53 10.59
N ASN A 66 -16.07 -4.28 11.58
CA ASN A 66 -17.50 -4.04 11.34
C ASN A 66 -17.72 -2.77 10.50
N TYR A 67 -16.93 -1.72 10.74
CA TYR A 67 -16.96 -0.50 9.94
C TYR A 67 -16.64 -0.81 8.46
N LEU A 68 -15.61 -1.61 8.20
CA LEU A 68 -15.29 -2.04 6.84
C LEU A 68 -16.45 -2.81 6.19
N LYS A 69 -17.08 -3.71 6.94
CA LYS A 69 -18.19 -4.50 6.42
C LYS A 69 -19.39 -3.60 6.06
N GLU A 70 -19.67 -2.59 6.86
CA GLU A 70 -20.74 -1.64 6.61
C GLU A 70 -20.48 -0.75 5.39
N LEU A 71 -19.22 -0.37 5.16
CA LEU A 71 -18.83 0.43 4.00
C LEU A 71 -19.05 -0.30 2.68
N LYS A 72 -18.96 -1.62 2.67
CA LYS A 72 -19.05 -2.45 1.47
C LYS A 72 -18.12 -1.95 0.37
N PRO A 73 -16.79 -1.84 0.65
CA PRO A 73 -15.88 -1.27 -0.32
C PRO A 73 -15.72 -2.15 -1.55
N ASP A 74 -15.48 -1.54 -2.70
CA ASP A 74 -15.12 -2.28 -3.90
C ASP A 74 -13.70 -2.81 -3.81
N PHE A 75 -12.81 -2.02 -3.21
CA PHE A 75 -11.40 -2.34 -3.03
C PHE A 75 -10.91 -1.95 -1.64
N ILE A 76 -9.94 -2.68 -1.14
CA ILE A 76 -9.10 -2.25 -0.03
C ILE A 76 -7.69 -2.18 -0.59
N ILE A 77 -7.06 -1.01 -0.53
CA ILE A 77 -5.72 -0.78 -1.06
C ILE A 77 -4.74 -0.73 0.11
N VAL A 78 -3.70 -1.54 0.05
CA VAL A 78 -2.70 -1.65 1.11
C VAL A 78 -1.33 -1.23 0.58
N VAL A 79 -0.75 -0.22 1.21
CA VAL A 79 0.60 0.24 0.89
C VAL A 79 1.35 0.43 2.20
N ALA A 80 2.28 -0.47 2.50
CA ALA A 80 3.14 -0.39 3.68
C ALA A 80 2.36 -0.16 5.00
N PHE A 81 1.29 -0.89 5.21
CA PHE A 81 0.45 -0.75 6.41
C PHE A 81 1.14 -1.28 7.67
N GLY A 82 1.90 -2.36 7.55
CA GLY A 82 2.62 -2.94 8.67
C GLY A 82 1.80 -3.84 9.59
N GLN A 83 0.60 -4.22 9.18
CA GLN A 83 -0.25 -5.16 9.91
C GLN A 83 -0.73 -6.26 8.97
N LEU A 84 -0.90 -7.45 9.52
CA LEU A 84 -1.45 -8.58 8.77
C LEU A 84 -2.97 -8.44 8.63
N LEU A 85 -3.49 -8.84 7.48
CA LEU A 85 -4.92 -8.89 7.23
C LEU A 85 -5.39 -10.35 7.34
N THR A 86 -6.46 -10.56 8.09
CA THR A 86 -7.07 -11.88 8.22
C THR A 86 -7.92 -12.19 7.00
N LYS A 87 -8.27 -13.45 6.83
CA LYS A 87 -9.18 -13.87 5.75
C LYS A 87 -10.51 -13.12 5.82
N GLU A 88 -11.01 -12.86 7.02
CA GLU A 88 -12.24 -12.09 7.21
C GLU A 88 -12.16 -10.70 6.55
N VAL A 89 -11.05 -9.98 6.76
CA VAL A 89 -10.84 -8.66 6.15
C VAL A 89 -10.61 -8.79 4.65
N LEU A 90 -9.82 -9.78 4.22
CA LEU A 90 -9.52 -9.99 2.82
C LEU A 90 -10.76 -10.26 1.96
N ASP A 91 -11.77 -10.88 2.55
CA ASP A 91 -13.02 -11.24 1.85
C ASP A 91 -14.05 -10.12 1.82
N ILE A 92 -13.85 -9.01 2.53
CA ILE A 92 -14.79 -7.90 2.58
C ILE A 92 -14.97 -7.18 1.22
N PRO A 93 -13.88 -6.74 0.55
CA PRO A 93 -14.05 -5.95 -0.68
C PRO A 93 -14.50 -6.79 -1.86
N LYS A 94 -15.33 -6.18 -2.72
CA LYS A 94 -15.88 -6.84 -3.90
C LYS A 94 -14.80 -7.40 -4.82
N TYR A 95 -13.74 -6.61 -5.07
CA TYR A 95 -12.65 -6.99 -5.98
C TYR A 95 -11.39 -7.45 -5.26
N GLY A 96 -11.41 -7.47 -3.93
CA GLY A 96 -10.29 -7.95 -3.12
C GLY A 96 -9.41 -6.84 -2.55
N CYS A 97 -8.41 -7.27 -1.79
CA CYS A 97 -7.41 -6.38 -1.22
C CYS A 97 -6.20 -6.36 -2.15
N ILE A 98 -5.77 -5.16 -2.54
CA ILE A 98 -4.64 -4.97 -3.45
C ILE A 98 -3.48 -4.37 -2.69
N ASN A 99 -2.30 -5.00 -2.79
CA ASN A 99 -1.07 -4.50 -2.20
C ASN A 99 -0.16 -3.94 -3.29
N LEU A 100 0.45 -2.79 -3.01
CA LEU A 100 1.54 -2.26 -3.80
C LEU A 100 2.85 -2.65 -3.12
N HIS A 101 3.65 -3.45 -3.78
CA HIS A 101 4.93 -3.91 -3.27
C HIS A 101 6.06 -3.30 -4.10
N ALA A 102 7.03 -2.68 -3.41
CA ALA A 102 8.12 -1.95 -4.07
C ALA A 102 9.23 -2.91 -4.52
N SER A 103 8.89 -3.88 -5.34
CA SER A 103 9.84 -4.79 -5.98
C SER A 103 9.19 -5.44 -7.20
N LEU A 104 10.03 -6.07 -8.02
CA LEU A 104 9.57 -6.89 -9.15
C LEU A 104 9.42 -8.33 -8.64
N LEU A 105 8.19 -8.67 -8.20
CA LEU A 105 7.92 -10.02 -7.72
C LEU A 105 8.09 -11.04 -8.86
N PRO A 106 8.51 -12.29 -8.56
CA PRO A 106 8.61 -12.88 -7.22
C PRO A 106 9.89 -12.57 -6.44
N MET A 107 10.74 -11.68 -6.94
CA MET A 107 11.96 -11.28 -6.24
C MET A 107 11.65 -10.40 -5.02
N TYR A 108 12.48 -10.52 -3.98
CA TYR A 108 12.39 -9.66 -2.78
C TYR A 108 11.04 -9.61 -2.10
N ARG A 109 10.40 -10.77 -1.96
CA ARG A 109 9.20 -10.88 -1.13
C ARG A 109 9.57 -10.63 0.33
N GLY A 110 8.73 -9.86 1.03
CA GLY A 110 8.96 -9.51 2.43
C GLY A 110 9.38 -8.06 2.61
N ALA A 111 10.10 -7.77 3.71
CA ALA A 111 10.45 -6.41 4.10
C ALA A 111 11.72 -5.88 3.42
N ALA A 112 11.81 -4.55 3.29
CA ALA A 112 12.99 -3.80 2.84
C ALA A 112 13.55 -4.16 1.45
N PRO A 113 12.69 -4.37 0.42
CA PRO A 113 13.19 -4.79 -0.90
C PRO A 113 14.08 -3.75 -1.59
N LEU A 114 13.89 -2.45 -1.33
CA LEU A 114 14.67 -1.38 -1.96
C LEU A 114 16.14 -1.43 -1.54
N ASN A 115 16.39 -1.62 -0.25
CA ASN A 115 17.75 -1.69 0.26
C ASN A 115 18.49 -2.91 -0.30
N TRP A 116 17.81 -4.06 -0.38
CA TRP A 116 18.41 -5.27 -0.94
C TRP A 116 18.76 -5.12 -2.42
N ALA A 117 17.88 -4.46 -3.20
CA ALA A 117 18.15 -4.22 -4.62
C ALA A 117 19.41 -3.38 -4.81
N ILE A 118 19.60 -2.31 -4.04
CA ILE A 118 20.77 -1.45 -4.11
C ILE A 118 22.03 -2.20 -3.66
N ILE A 119 21.97 -2.90 -2.52
CA ILE A 119 23.11 -3.62 -1.94
C ILE A 119 23.62 -4.71 -2.89
N LYS A 120 22.70 -5.42 -3.54
CA LYS A 120 23.08 -6.50 -4.48
C LYS A 120 23.51 -6.00 -5.85
N GLY A 121 23.47 -4.68 -6.10
CA GLY A 121 23.86 -4.12 -7.38
C GLY A 121 22.91 -4.49 -8.50
N GLU A 122 21.62 -4.68 -8.21
CA GLU A 122 20.62 -4.98 -9.22
C GLU A 122 20.51 -3.82 -10.22
N LYS A 123 20.29 -4.16 -11.49
CA LYS A 123 20.14 -3.16 -12.55
C LYS A 123 18.74 -2.66 -12.72
N LYS A 124 17.76 -3.41 -12.22
CA LYS A 124 16.33 -3.06 -12.32
C LYS A 124 15.65 -3.29 -10.99
N SER A 125 14.69 -2.44 -10.71
CA SER A 125 13.73 -2.61 -9.65
C SER A 125 12.37 -2.20 -10.18
N GLY A 126 11.40 -2.06 -9.33
CA GLY A 126 10.08 -1.64 -9.76
C GLY A 126 9.03 -1.86 -8.69
N ASN A 127 7.79 -1.76 -9.13
CA ASN A 127 6.63 -2.02 -8.30
C ASN A 127 5.85 -3.21 -8.85
N THR A 128 5.21 -3.94 -7.97
CA THR A 128 4.24 -4.97 -8.34
C THR A 128 2.97 -4.73 -7.55
N THR A 129 1.82 -4.74 -8.22
CA THR A 129 0.54 -4.81 -7.53
C THR A 129 0.10 -6.26 -7.49
N MET A 130 -0.54 -6.66 -6.39
CA MET A 130 -0.95 -8.04 -6.20
C MET A 130 -2.24 -8.12 -5.39
N LEU A 131 -3.02 -9.17 -5.65
CA LEU A 131 -4.14 -9.53 -4.78
C LEU A 131 -3.55 -10.17 -3.52
N MET A 132 -3.97 -9.68 -2.36
CA MET A 132 -3.47 -10.20 -1.10
C MET A 132 -4.11 -11.54 -0.76
N ASP A 133 -3.31 -12.41 -0.17
CA ASP A 133 -3.73 -13.67 0.40
C ASP A 133 -3.27 -13.71 1.86
N VAL A 134 -3.57 -14.78 2.57
CA VAL A 134 -3.26 -14.91 4.00
C VAL A 134 -1.76 -14.90 4.27
N GLY A 135 -0.94 -15.32 3.31
CA GLY A 135 0.51 -15.29 3.44
C GLY A 135 1.12 -13.92 3.16
N LEU A 136 2.37 -13.72 3.59
CA LEU A 136 3.10 -12.50 3.31
C LEU A 136 3.55 -12.48 1.85
N ASP A 137 3.06 -11.51 1.07
CA ASP A 137 3.41 -11.31 -0.34
C ASP A 137 3.27 -12.60 -1.20
N THR A 138 2.24 -13.40 -0.90
CA THR A 138 2.01 -14.68 -1.58
C THR A 138 0.82 -14.68 -2.53
N GLY A 139 0.09 -13.58 -2.64
CA GLY A 139 -1.08 -13.49 -3.50
C GLY A 139 -0.75 -13.42 -4.98
N ASP A 140 -1.77 -13.40 -5.81
CA ASP A 140 -1.64 -13.35 -7.26
C ASP A 140 -1.11 -12.00 -7.72
N MET A 141 -0.13 -12.00 -8.61
CA MET A 141 0.41 -10.77 -9.20
C MET A 141 -0.57 -10.19 -10.22
N LEU A 142 -0.66 -8.86 -10.26
CA LEU A 142 -1.55 -8.14 -11.15
C LEU A 142 -0.78 -7.36 -12.22
N LEU A 143 -0.09 -6.28 -11.83
CA LEU A 143 0.71 -5.47 -12.75
C LEU A 143 2.10 -5.25 -12.19
N LYS A 144 3.04 -4.98 -13.08
CA LYS A 144 4.43 -4.63 -12.73
C LYS A 144 4.83 -3.36 -13.47
N ASP A 145 5.72 -2.59 -12.84
CA ASP A 145 6.32 -1.40 -13.43
C ASP A 145 7.82 -1.45 -13.16
N GLU A 146 8.64 -1.47 -14.20
CA GLU A 146 10.10 -1.57 -14.07
C GLU A 146 10.77 -0.20 -14.03
N VAL A 147 11.81 -0.08 -13.21
CA VAL A 147 12.65 1.11 -13.09
C VAL A 147 14.10 0.68 -13.18
N GLU A 148 14.88 1.35 -14.03
CA GLU A 148 16.32 1.11 -14.10
C GLU A 148 17.03 1.73 -12.90
N ILE A 149 17.96 0.97 -12.31
CA ILE A 149 18.81 1.44 -11.22
C ILE A 149 20.13 1.88 -11.81
N THR A 150 20.46 3.16 -11.70
CA THR A 150 21.74 3.70 -12.17
C THR A 150 22.79 3.58 -11.09
N GLU A 151 24.08 3.62 -11.47
CA GLU A 151 25.20 3.45 -10.54
C GLU A 151 25.24 4.47 -9.41
N ASP A 152 24.81 5.68 -9.68
CA ASP A 152 24.81 6.79 -8.71
C ASP A 152 23.51 6.92 -7.91
N MET A 153 22.56 6.01 -8.16
CA MET A 153 21.27 6.06 -7.49
C MET A 153 21.35 5.56 -6.04
N THR A 154 20.79 6.34 -5.11
CA THR A 154 20.66 5.93 -3.71
C THR A 154 19.33 5.22 -3.47
N ALA A 155 19.20 4.55 -2.31
CA ALA A 155 17.91 3.97 -1.90
C ALA A 155 16.82 5.04 -1.79
N GLY A 156 17.18 6.26 -1.34
CA GLY A 156 16.24 7.38 -1.27
C GLY A 156 15.75 7.84 -2.63
N ASN A 157 16.66 7.92 -3.62
CA ASN A 157 16.28 8.27 -5.00
C ASN A 157 15.32 7.23 -5.57
N LEU A 158 15.65 5.96 -5.39
CA LEU A 158 14.81 4.86 -5.88
C LEU A 158 13.44 4.87 -5.19
N HIS A 159 13.41 5.10 -3.88
CA HIS A 159 12.19 5.23 -3.10
C HIS A 159 11.27 6.29 -3.71
N ASP A 160 11.79 7.48 -3.98
CA ASP A 160 11.00 8.60 -4.51
C ASP A 160 10.42 8.28 -5.89
N ILE A 161 11.22 7.66 -6.75
CA ILE A 161 10.76 7.26 -8.09
C ILE A 161 9.65 6.21 -7.98
N LEU A 162 9.86 5.18 -7.16
CA LEU A 162 8.89 4.09 -7.02
C LEU A 162 7.60 4.56 -6.36
N MET A 163 7.68 5.49 -5.42
CA MET A 163 6.53 6.07 -4.74
C MET A 163 5.56 6.73 -5.73
N GLU A 164 6.09 7.53 -6.65
CA GLU A 164 5.28 8.21 -7.67
C GLU A 164 4.76 7.24 -8.73
N ARG A 165 5.61 6.36 -9.23
CA ARG A 165 5.23 5.38 -10.25
C ARG A 165 4.26 4.35 -9.70
N GLY A 166 4.38 4.00 -8.43
CA GLY A 166 3.48 3.07 -7.76
C GLY A 166 2.06 3.60 -7.67
N ALA A 167 1.90 4.91 -7.48
CA ALA A 167 0.59 5.54 -7.47
C ALA A 167 -0.12 5.35 -8.82
N ASP A 168 0.58 5.59 -9.92
CA ASP A 168 0.02 5.40 -11.26
C ASP A 168 -0.30 3.93 -11.53
N LEU A 169 0.55 3.03 -11.08
CA LEU A 169 0.35 1.58 -11.24
C LEU A 169 -0.92 1.11 -10.51
N LEU A 170 -1.16 1.63 -9.30
CA LEU A 170 -2.39 1.32 -8.56
C LEU A 170 -3.65 1.75 -9.30
N ILE A 171 -3.64 2.95 -9.90
CA ILE A 171 -4.78 3.43 -10.67
C ILE A 171 -5.08 2.48 -11.83
N LYS A 172 -4.04 2.09 -12.57
CA LYS A 172 -4.19 1.13 -13.68
C LYS A 172 -4.71 -0.23 -13.20
N THR A 173 -4.24 -0.69 -12.04
CA THR A 173 -4.66 -1.96 -11.47
C THR A 173 -6.14 -1.91 -11.07
N ILE A 174 -6.58 -0.86 -10.41
CA ILE A 174 -7.97 -0.69 -10.00
C ILE A 174 -8.90 -0.65 -11.22
N GLU A 175 -8.54 0.15 -12.23
CA GLU A 175 -9.30 0.23 -13.48
C GLU A 175 -9.37 -1.11 -14.19
N GLY A 176 -8.23 -1.80 -14.29
CA GLY A 176 -8.15 -3.09 -14.98
C GLY A 176 -8.95 -4.21 -14.32
N LEU A 177 -8.97 -4.26 -13.00
CA LEU A 177 -9.80 -5.23 -12.27
C LEU A 177 -11.28 -4.90 -12.39
N SER A 178 -11.64 -3.61 -12.34
CA SER A 178 -13.03 -3.16 -12.45
C SER A 178 -13.64 -3.49 -13.80
N ASN A 179 -12.87 -3.34 -14.90
CA ASN A 179 -13.35 -3.57 -16.26
C ASN A 179 -13.06 -4.98 -16.80
N GLY A 180 -12.40 -5.83 -15.99
CA GLY A 180 -12.09 -7.22 -16.39
C GLY A 180 -10.90 -7.39 -17.33
N SER A 181 -10.11 -6.33 -17.58
CA SER A 181 -8.96 -6.42 -18.48
C SER A 181 -7.71 -7.03 -17.84
N ILE A 182 -7.65 -7.11 -16.53
CA ILE A 182 -6.54 -7.72 -15.80
C ILE A 182 -6.96 -9.09 -15.27
N ILE A 183 -6.11 -10.10 -15.55
CA ILE A 183 -6.28 -11.46 -15.04
C ILE A 183 -5.16 -11.73 -14.04
N PRO A 184 -5.47 -12.06 -12.76
CA PRO A 184 -4.43 -12.35 -11.76
C PRO A 184 -3.55 -13.53 -12.15
N GLU A 185 -2.25 -13.41 -11.91
CA GLU A 185 -1.25 -14.46 -12.17
C GLU A 185 -0.63 -14.95 -10.85
N LYS A 186 -0.55 -16.25 -10.71
CA LYS A 186 0.09 -16.88 -9.55
C LYS A 186 1.61 -16.83 -9.61
#